data_514135019c2cfa293479a6ab5b6adb71
#
_entry.id   514135019c2cfa293479a6ab5b6adb71
#
_cell.length_a   1.000
_cell.length_b   1.000
_cell.length_c   1.000
_cell.angle_alpha   90.00
_cell.angle_beta   90.00
_cell.angle_gamma   90.00
#
_symmetry.space_group_name_H-M   'P 1'
#
loop_
_entity.id
_entity.type
_entity.pdbx_description
1 polymer ?
#
loop_
_entity_poly.entity_id
_entity_poly.type
_entity_poly.pdbx_seq_one_letter_code
_entity_poly.pdbx_strand_id
1 'polypeptide(L)'
;LQIAFEEADAENKAKTEFMNRMSHDIRTPINGIMGMVDIIRKNRNDWEKVDDSLEKIRLSTKHLLELVSDVLDMSKLEAGMFEIEEDAFDMSELMDEVAALVDAQLIESGITHHRYRKNIQHTALCGSSLQLRRIMLNLLSNAIKYNKPNGRIDTYAEELSCDGTTVWYEFKLVDTGIGMSKEYLPHIFEEFSREKSTTENKIVGTGLGLPIVKSMIVLMGGSSQI
;
A
#
# COMPACT_ATOMS: atom_id res chain seq x y z
N LEU A 1 17.77 29.45 -16.75
CA LEU A 1 17.93 28.44 -17.82
C LEU A 1 18.70 27.21 -17.32
N GLN A 2 19.87 27.36 -16.67
CA GLN A 2 20.69 26.25 -16.21
C GLN A 2 20.01 25.43 -15.09
N ILE A 3 19.38 26.09 -14.11
CA ILE A 3 18.61 25.44 -13.02
C ILE A 3 17.42 24.65 -13.60
N ALA A 4 16.65 25.23 -14.50
CA ALA A 4 15.53 24.55 -15.14
C ALA A 4 15.95 23.36 -16.03
N PHE A 5 17.16 23.40 -16.60
CA PHE A 5 17.72 22.26 -17.33
C PHE A 5 18.19 21.14 -16.39
N GLU A 6 18.84 21.49 -15.28
CA GLU A 6 19.26 20.52 -14.27
C GLU A 6 18.07 19.83 -13.59
N GLU A 7 16.99 20.57 -13.31
CA GLU A 7 15.72 20.03 -12.79
C GLU A 7 15.06 19.06 -13.80
N ALA A 8 14.96 19.45 -15.07
CA ALA A 8 14.39 18.61 -16.12
C ALA A 8 15.23 17.35 -16.40
N ASP A 9 16.56 17.45 -16.31
CA ASP A 9 17.48 16.30 -16.47
C ASP A 9 17.34 15.31 -15.28
N ALA A 10 17.23 15.84 -14.06
CA ALA A 10 17.01 15.04 -12.86
C ALA A 10 15.66 14.30 -12.92
N GLU A 11 14.59 14.98 -13.35
CA GLU A 11 13.26 14.39 -13.53
C GLU A 11 13.27 13.28 -14.61
N ASN A 12 13.89 13.53 -15.77
CA ASN A 12 14.03 12.53 -16.82
C ASN A 12 14.83 11.29 -16.39
N LYS A 13 15.85 11.51 -15.57
CA LYS A 13 16.68 10.43 -15.04
C LYS A 13 15.91 9.57 -14.03
N ALA A 14 15.16 10.21 -13.13
CA ALA A 14 14.28 9.53 -12.20
C ALA A 14 13.22 8.71 -12.94
N LYS A 15 12.59 9.26 -13.99
CA LYS A 15 11.61 8.59 -14.83
C LYS A 15 12.19 7.38 -15.58
N THR A 16 13.44 7.50 -16.07
CA THR A 16 14.14 6.39 -16.74
C THR A 16 14.48 5.27 -15.75
N GLU A 17 14.97 5.62 -14.57
CA GLU A 17 15.25 4.66 -13.51
C GLU A 17 13.96 3.94 -13.05
N PHE A 18 12.85 4.67 -12.98
CA PHE A 18 11.54 4.11 -12.72
C PHE A 18 11.14 3.03 -13.74
N MET A 19 11.17 3.38 -15.03
CA MET A 19 10.81 2.44 -16.10
C MET A 19 11.67 1.17 -16.06
N ASN A 20 12.95 1.30 -15.75
CA ASN A 20 13.86 0.17 -15.61
C ASN A 20 13.50 -0.72 -14.41
N ARG A 21 13.21 -0.12 -13.25
CA ARG A 21 12.78 -0.86 -12.05
C ARG A 21 11.43 -1.56 -12.29
N MET A 22 10.46 -0.86 -12.86
CA MET A 22 9.16 -1.43 -13.18
C MET A 22 9.27 -2.61 -14.14
N SER A 23 10.10 -2.49 -15.17
CA SER A 23 10.35 -3.60 -16.11
C SER A 23 10.94 -4.81 -15.39
N HIS A 24 11.83 -4.61 -14.42
CA HIS A 24 12.40 -5.67 -13.61
C HIS A 24 11.34 -6.31 -12.68
N ASP A 25 10.56 -5.47 -11.96
CA ASP A 25 9.60 -5.92 -10.96
C ASP A 25 8.37 -6.59 -11.58
N ILE A 26 8.00 -6.23 -12.81
CA ILE A 26 7.01 -6.94 -13.62
C ILE A 26 7.57 -8.26 -14.16
N ARG A 27 8.82 -8.29 -14.61
CA ARG A 27 9.45 -9.49 -15.18
C ARG A 27 9.62 -10.61 -14.15
N THR A 28 9.91 -10.26 -12.90
CA THR A 28 10.17 -11.23 -11.83
C THR A 28 8.96 -12.14 -11.56
N PRO A 29 7.74 -11.64 -11.28
CA PRO A 29 6.57 -12.49 -11.09
C PRO A 29 6.17 -13.23 -12.36
N ILE A 30 6.32 -12.63 -13.56
CA ILE A 30 6.04 -13.32 -14.83
C ILE A 30 6.96 -14.54 -15.00
N ASN A 31 8.26 -14.37 -14.77
CA ASN A 31 9.21 -15.49 -14.85
C ASN A 31 8.91 -16.55 -13.78
N GLY A 32 8.49 -16.13 -12.58
CA GLY A 32 8.02 -17.02 -11.52
C GLY A 32 6.83 -17.87 -11.97
N ILE A 33 5.80 -17.24 -12.53
CA ILE A 33 4.61 -17.92 -13.08
C ILE A 33 5.03 -18.94 -14.17
N MET A 34 5.87 -18.53 -15.12
CA MET A 34 6.34 -19.42 -16.19
C MET A 34 7.10 -20.62 -15.63
N GLY A 35 7.98 -20.39 -14.65
CA GLY A 35 8.72 -21.48 -13.99
C GLY A 35 7.80 -22.47 -13.26
N MET A 36 6.76 -21.99 -12.58
CA MET A 36 5.78 -22.86 -11.91
C MET A 36 4.95 -23.65 -12.92
N VAL A 37 4.57 -23.06 -14.06
CA VAL A 37 3.90 -23.79 -15.15
C VAL A 37 4.78 -24.94 -15.67
N ASP A 38 6.08 -24.72 -15.83
CA ASP A 38 7.00 -25.78 -16.25
C ASP A 38 7.15 -26.90 -15.21
N ILE A 39 7.14 -26.54 -13.91
CA ILE A 39 7.15 -27.51 -12.79
C ILE A 39 5.88 -28.37 -12.84
N ILE A 40 4.70 -27.78 -13.00
CA ILE A 40 3.42 -28.47 -13.13
C ILE A 40 3.48 -29.45 -14.32
N ARG A 41 3.96 -29.01 -15.49
CA ARG A 41 4.07 -29.84 -16.70
C ARG A 41 4.93 -31.06 -16.50
N LYS A 42 6.03 -30.95 -15.74
CA LYS A 42 6.97 -32.04 -15.44
C LYS A 42 6.48 -32.99 -14.34
N ASN A 43 5.62 -32.50 -13.43
CA ASN A 43 5.21 -33.24 -12.24
C ASN A 43 3.69 -33.49 -12.18
N ARG A 44 3.06 -33.79 -13.33
CA ARG A 44 1.59 -33.90 -13.46
C ARG A 44 0.93 -34.93 -12.51
N ASN A 45 1.69 -35.94 -12.09
CA ASN A 45 1.22 -37.01 -11.21
C ASN A 45 1.53 -36.74 -9.72
N ASP A 46 2.23 -35.66 -9.39
CA ASP A 46 2.59 -35.25 -8.03
C ASP A 46 1.69 -34.06 -7.64
N TRP A 47 0.52 -34.40 -7.08
CA TRP A 47 -0.50 -33.40 -6.76
C TRP A 47 -0.04 -32.39 -5.71
N GLU A 48 0.84 -32.75 -4.80
CA GLU A 48 1.39 -31.83 -3.78
C GLU A 48 2.24 -30.73 -4.47
N LYS A 49 3.12 -31.10 -5.39
CA LYS A 49 3.90 -30.12 -6.17
C LYS A 49 3.07 -29.30 -7.13
N VAL A 50 2.01 -29.88 -7.69
CA VAL A 50 1.07 -29.16 -8.55
C VAL A 50 0.35 -28.10 -7.75
N ASP A 51 -0.20 -28.45 -6.59
CA ASP A 51 -0.96 -27.55 -5.74
C ASP A 51 -0.09 -26.41 -5.19
N ASP A 52 1.11 -26.71 -4.68
CA ASP A 52 2.11 -25.71 -4.25
C ASP A 52 2.46 -24.74 -5.40
N SER A 53 2.62 -25.26 -6.62
CA SER A 53 2.93 -24.42 -7.78
C SER A 53 1.76 -23.54 -8.20
N LEU A 54 0.53 -24.03 -8.12
CA LEU A 54 -0.68 -23.25 -8.41
C LEU A 54 -0.84 -22.12 -7.39
N GLU A 55 -0.59 -22.38 -6.10
CA GLU A 55 -0.65 -21.33 -5.07
C GLU A 55 0.43 -20.25 -5.30
N LYS A 56 1.64 -20.63 -5.66
CA LYS A 56 2.70 -19.68 -6.03
C LYS A 56 2.36 -18.86 -7.27
N ILE A 57 1.69 -19.45 -8.27
CA ILE A 57 1.16 -18.72 -9.44
C ILE A 57 0.12 -17.70 -8.97
N ARG A 58 -0.83 -18.10 -8.14
CA ARG A 58 -1.87 -17.23 -7.61
C ARG A 58 -1.28 -16.02 -6.88
N LEU A 59 -0.31 -16.23 -6.00
CA LEU A 59 0.38 -15.17 -5.26
C LEU A 59 1.16 -14.24 -6.20
N SER A 60 1.88 -14.79 -7.18
CA SER A 60 2.63 -14.00 -8.17
C SER A 60 1.71 -13.15 -9.05
N THR A 61 0.56 -13.70 -9.45
CA THR A 61 -0.45 -12.97 -10.24
C THR A 61 -1.09 -11.84 -9.43
N LYS A 62 -1.41 -12.09 -8.15
CA LYS A 62 -1.93 -11.05 -7.25
C LYS A 62 -0.94 -9.89 -7.13
N HIS A 63 0.33 -10.21 -6.90
CA HIS A 63 1.38 -9.19 -6.81
C HIS A 63 1.55 -8.40 -8.11
N LEU A 64 1.46 -9.06 -9.26
CA LEU A 64 1.53 -8.39 -10.56
C LEU A 64 0.36 -7.41 -10.77
N LEU A 65 -0.84 -7.80 -10.36
CA LEU A 65 -2.02 -6.92 -10.43
C LEU A 65 -1.87 -5.71 -9.52
N GLU A 66 -1.34 -5.87 -8.30
CA GLU A 66 -1.04 -4.77 -7.39
C GLU A 66 -0.03 -3.79 -8.01
N LEU A 67 1.08 -4.30 -8.60
CA LEU A 67 2.07 -3.49 -9.31
C LEU A 67 1.45 -2.67 -10.45
N VAL A 68 0.65 -3.31 -11.30
CA VAL A 68 0.00 -2.63 -12.43
C VAL A 68 -0.97 -1.56 -11.94
N SER A 69 -1.75 -1.86 -10.89
CA SER A 69 -2.68 -0.88 -10.30
C SER A 69 -1.93 0.33 -9.75
N ASP A 70 -0.86 0.12 -8.99
CA ASP A 70 -0.06 1.20 -8.40
C ASP A 70 0.53 2.13 -9.49
N VAL A 71 1.04 1.55 -10.59
CA VAL A 71 1.58 2.32 -11.72
C VAL A 71 0.49 3.15 -12.42
N LEU A 72 -0.69 2.57 -12.65
CA LEU A 72 -1.82 3.27 -13.26
C LEU A 72 -2.32 4.41 -12.37
N ASP A 73 -2.40 4.19 -11.07
CA ASP A 73 -2.82 5.21 -10.12
C ASP A 73 -1.81 6.35 -10.06
N MET A 74 -0.52 6.03 -10.01
CA MET A 74 0.54 7.05 -10.04
C MET A 74 0.48 7.88 -11.32
N SER A 75 0.34 7.23 -12.48
CA SER A 75 0.20 7.92 -13.77
C SER A 75 -1.02 8.84 -13.82
N LYS A 76 -2.15 8.45 -13.21
CA LYS A 76 -3.35 9.30 -13.11
C LYS A 76 -3.13 10.47 -12.17
N LEU A 77 -2.43 10.25 -11.05
CA LEU A 77 -2.09 11.29 -10.08
C LEU A 77 -1.17 12.36 -10.70
N GLU A 78 -0.10 11.94 -11.38
CA GLU A 78 0.82 12.85 -12.11
C GLU A 78 0.13 13.66 -13.21
N ALA A 79 -0.79 13.01 -13.93
CA ALA A 79 -1.55 13.69 -14.99
C ALA A 79 -2.66 14.62 -14.47
N GLY A 80 -2.91 14.67 -13.15
CA GLY A 80 -4.04 15.40 -12.57
C GLY A 80 -5.40 14.85 -12.98
N MET A 81 -5.44 13.60 -13.46
CA MET A 81 -6.66 12.91 -13.92
C MET A 81 -7.25 11.99 -12.87
N PHE A 82 -6.80 12.11 -11.62
CA PHE A 82 -7.32 11.30 -10.53
C PHE A 82 -8.64 11.90 -10.04
N GLU A 83 -9.73 11.24 -10.34
CA GLU A 83 -11.06 11.66 -9.91
C GLU A 83 -11.37 11.10 -8.52
N ILE A 84 -11.88 11.96 -7.64
CA ILE A 84 -12.40 11.57 -6.34
C ILE A 84 -13.92 11.48 -6.51
N GLU A 85 -14.44 10.26 -6.56
CA GLU A 85 -15.86 10.03 -6.52
C GLU A 85 -16.35 10.21 -5.08
N GLU A 86 -17.39 11.04 -4.90
CA GLU A 86 -18.03 11.27 -3.62
C GLU A 86 -19.30 10.45 -3.52
N ASP A 87 -19.42 9.64 -2.49
CA ASP A 87 -20.58 8.83 -2.17
C ASP A 87 -20.98 9.00 -0.69
N ALA A 88 -22.20 8.63 -0.38
CA ALA A 88 -22.66 8.57 1.01
C ALA A 88 -22.23 7.23 1.62
N PHE A 89 -21.56 7.26 2.77
CA PHE A 89 -21.08 6.06 3.46
C PHE A 89 -21.09 6.24 4.98
N ASP A 90 -21.01 5.13 5.71
CA ASP A 90 -20.79 5.14 7.16
C ASP A 90 -19.31 4.84 7.46
N MET A 91 -18.67 5.75 8.19
CA MET A 91 -17.25 5.64 8.56
C MET A 91 -16.98 4.43 9.46
N SER A 92 -17.90 4.10 10.37
CA SER A 92 -17.72 2.95 11.24
C SER A 92 -17.82 1.63 10.49
N GLU A 93 -18.77 1.52 9.55
CA GLU A 93 -18.87 0.36 8.67
C GLU A 93 -17.64 0.22 7.78
N LEU A 94 -17.15 1.31 7.19
CA LEU A 94 -15.93 1.32 6.38
C LEU A 94 -14.71 0.82 7.17
N MET A 95 -14.54 1.28 8.42
CA MET A 95 -13.43 0.83 9.28
C MET A 95 -13.55 -0.66 9.64
N ASP A 96 -14.76 -1.15 9.88
CA ASP A 96 -14.99 -2.57 10.19
C ASP A 96 -14.75 -3.47 8.98
N GLU A 97 -15.18 -3.06 7.78
CA GLU A 97 -14.90 -3.76 6.53
C GLU A 97 -13.40 -3.84 6.25
N VAL A 98 -12.67 -2.71 6.39
CA VAL A 98 -11.21 -2.69 6.21
C VAL A 98 -10.53 -3.64 7.19
N ALA A 99 -10.95 -3.66 8.45
CA ALA A 99 -10.39 -4.56 9.44
C ALA A 99 -10.63 -6.04 9.08
N ALA A 100 -11.85 -6.38 8.66
CA ALA A 100 -12.21 -7.75 8.24
C ALA A 100 -11.37 -8.23 7.04
N LEU A 101 -11.01 -7.33 6.11
CA LEU A 101 -10.18 -7.67 4.95
C LEU A 101 -8.74 -8.09 5.32
N VAL A 102 -8.22 -7.61 6.44
CA VAL A 102 -6.85 -7.94 6.89
C VAL A 102 -6.80 -9.01 7.97
N ASP A 103 -7.93 -9.38 8.56
CA ASP A 103 -8.01 -10.34 9.69
C ASP A 103 -7.34 -11.69 9.36
N ALA A 104 -7.55 -12.22 8.16
CA ALA A 104 -6.92 -13.48 7.74
C ALA A 104 -5.39 -13.39 7.72
N GLN A 105 -4.84 -12.27 7.22
CA GLN A 105 -3.39 -12.04 7.16
C GLN A 105 -2.80 -11.83 8.55
N LEU A 106 -3.52 -11.16 9.44
CA LEU A 106 -3.14 -10.97 10.84
C LEU A 106 -3.02 -12.30 11.58
N ILE A 107 -4.03 -13.17 11.42
CA ILE A 107 -4.07 -14.52 12.02
C ILE A 107 -2.89 -15.35 11.50
N GLU A 108 -2.67 -15.39 10.19
CA GLU A 108 -1.58 -16.15 9.56
C GLU A 108 -0.20 -15.69 10.05
N SER A 109 -0.04 -14.37 10.23
CA SER A 109 1.22 -13.77 10.71
C SER A 109 1.38 -13.79 12.23
N GLY A 110 0.36 -14.21 12.98
CA GLY A 110 0.35 -14.18 14.44
C GLY A 110 0.37 -12.76 15.03
N ILE A 111 -0.02 -11.74 14.24
CA ILE A 111 0.02 -10.34 14.65
C ILE A 111 -1.28 -10.00 15.38
N THR A 112 -1.17 -9.36 16.55
CA THR A 112 -2.32 -8.85 17.30
C THR A 112 -2.68 -7.46 16.81
N HIS A 113 -3.97 -7.23 16.51
CA HIS A 113 -4.49 -5.92 16.09
C HIS A 113 -5.44 -5.35 17.13
N HIS A 114 -5.07 -4.21 17.74
CA HIS A 114 -5.95 -3.45 18.63
C HIS A 114 -6.52 -2.24 17.90
N ARG A 115 -7.81 -2.01 18.04
CA ARG A 115 -8.56 -0.94 17.38
C ARG A 115 -9.16 -0.03 18.42
N TYR A 116 -8.84 1.25 18.37
CA TYR A 116 -9.30 2.27 19.28
C TYR A 116 -10.08 3.34 18.54
N ARG A 117 -11.28 3.62 19.00
CA ARG A 117 -12.15 4.67 18.46
C ARG A 117 -12.47 5.67 19.55
N LYS A 118 -12.34 6.96 19.25
CA LYS A 118 -12.53 8.03 20.24
C LYS A 118 -13.31 9.17 19.61
N ASN A 119 -14.27 9.71 20.36
CA ASN A 119 -15.06 10.90 20.01
C ASN A 119 -15.78 10.82 18.65
N ILE A 120 -16.06 9.65 18.13
CA ILE A 120 -16.74 9.50 16.83
C ILE A 120 -18.24 9.76 17.02
N GLN A 121 -18.71 10.90 16.50
CA GLN A 121 -20.11 11.33 16.59
C GLN A 121 -20.79 11.35 15.22
N HIS A 122 -20.05 11.69 14.16
CA HIS A 122 -20.57 11.81 12.80
C HIS A 122 -20.04 10.67 11.94
N THR A 123 -20.79 9.56 11.85
CA THR A 123 -20.38 8.40 11.04
C THR A 123 -20.93 8.45 9.62
N ALA A 124 -22.14 9.01 9.44
CA ALA A 124 -22.77 9.17 8.12
C ALA A 124 -22.13 10.37 7.39
N LEU A 125 -21.32 10.09 6.42
CA LEU A 125 -20.49 11.07 5.70
C LEU A 125 -20.77 11.03 4.19
N CYS A 126 -20.41 12.13 3.52
CA CYS A 126 -20.29 12.18 2.08
C CYS A 126 -18.82 12.44 1.73
N GLY A 127 -18.26 11.61 0.86
CA GLY A 127 -16.86 11.68 0.46
C GLY A 127 -16.42 10.41 -0.24
N SER A 128 -15.13 10.20 -0.45
CA SER A 128 -14.66 9.03 -1.17
C SER A 128 -14.34 7.85 -0.26
N SER A 129 -15.34 6.99 -0.03
CA SER A 129 -15.19 5.74 0.73
C SER A 129 -14.13 4.82 0.09
N LEU A 130 -14.07 4.78 -1.24
CA LEU A 130 -13.11 3.97 -2.00
C LEU A 130 -11.68 4.40 -1.71
N GLN A 131 -11.38 5.69 -1.72
CA GLN A 131 -10.02 6.19 -1.49
C GLN A 131 -9.61 6.04 -0.02
N LEU A 132 -10.53 6.29 0.92
CA LEU A 132 -10.28 6.04 2.34
C LEU A 132 -9.96 4.57 2.61
N ARG A 133 -10.73 3.65 2.01
CA ARG A 133 -10.48 2.21 2.08
C ARG A 133 -9.07 1.86 1.56
N ARG A 134 -8.68 2.41 0.42
CA ARG A 134 -7.34 2.19 -0.16
C ARG A 134 -6.22 2.69 0.73
N ILE A 135 -6.37 3.89 1.29
CA ILE A 135 -5.41 4.47 2.24
C ILE A 135 -5.24 3.54 3.45
N MET A 136 -6.34 3.16 4.09
CA MET A 136 -6.31 2.30 5.28
C MET A 136 -5.70 0.93 4.98
N LEU A 137 -6.10 0.29 3.87
CA LEU A 137 -5.56 -1.02 3.47
C LEU A 137 -4.07 -0.95 3.15
N ASN A 138 -3.61 0.12 2.49
CA ASN A 138 -2.19 0.29 2.19
C ASN A 138 -1.37 0.42 3.48
N LEU A 139 -1.82 1.23 4.43
CA LEU A 139 -1.14 1.40 5.71
C LEU A 139 -1.14 0.10 6.52
N LEU A 140 -2.27 -0.59 6.63
CA LEU A 140 -2.38 -1.86 7.36
C LEU A 140 -1.55 -2.97 6.71
N SER A 141 -1.59 -3.12 5.39
CA SER A 141 -0.80 -4.11 4.68
C SER A 141 0.70 -3.88 4.87
N ASN A 142 1.15 -2.62 4.87
CA ASN A 142 2.53 -2.28 5.20
C ASN A 142 2.88 -2.63 6.64
N ALA A 143 2.02 -2.30 7.61
CA ALA A 143 2.23 -2.64 9.02
C ALA A 143 2.28 -4.15 9.27
N ILE A 144 1.52 -4.95 8.55
CA ILE A 144 1.58 -6.42 8.60
C ILE A 144 2.89 -6.92 7.98
N LYS A 145 3.18 -6.45 6.77
CA LYS A 145 4.31 -6.89 5.95
C LYS A 145 5.67 -6.61 6.58
N TYR A 146 5.83 -5.46 7.24
CA TYR A 146 7.06 -5.03 7.88
C TYR A 146 7.08 -5.31 9.39
N ASN A 147 6.09 -6.03 9.91
CA ASN A 147 6.05 -6.41 11.32
C ASN A 147 6.96 -7.61 11.63
N LYS A 148 7.15 -7.82 12.91
CA LYS A 148 7.82 -9.02 13.46
C LYS A 148 6.81 -10.14 13.66
N PRO A 149 7.21 -11.41 13.58
CA PRO A 149 6.35 -12.51 14.00
C PRO A 149 5.82 -12.29 15.43
N ASN A 150 4.54 -12.53 15.64
CA ASN A 150 3.83 -12.26 16.91
C ASN A 150 3.91 -10.79 17.36
N GLY A 151 4.02 -9.87 16.42
CA GLY A 151 4.03 -8.44 16.70
C GLY A 151 2.63 -7.88 16.98
N ARG A 152 2.54 -6.56 17.04
CA ARG A 152 1.30 -5.84 17.32
C ARG A 152 1.12 -4.68 16.35
N ILE A 153 -0.14 -4.39 16.03
CA ILE A 153 -0.58 -3.19 15.32
C ILE A 153 -1.66 -2.54 16.18
N ASP A 154 -1.52 -1.27 16.48
CA ASP A 154 -2.53 -0.46 17.15
C ASP A 154 -3.04 0.60 16.15
N THR A 155 -4.35 0.61 15.89
CA THR A 155 -4.99 1.64 15.07
C THR A 155 -5.89 2.51 15.92
N TYR A 156 -5.80 3.80 15.69
CA TYR A 156 -6.60 4.82 16.38
C TYR A 156 -7.39 5.61 15.35
N ALA A 157 -8.66 5.81 15.60
CA ALA A 157 -9.52 6.70 14.85
C ALA A 157 -10.16 7.68 15.81
N GLU A 158 -9.99 8.97 15.58
CA GLU A 158 -10.56 10.04 16.38
C GLU A 158 -11.21 11.08 15.48
N GLU A 159 -12.42 11.47 15.82
CA GLU A 159 -13.04 12.66 15.26
C GLU A 159 -12.49 13.88 16.00
N LEU A 160 -11.79 14.75 15.26
CA LEU A 160 -11.13 15.94 15.82
C LEU A 160 -12.10 17.12 15.93
N SER A 161 -12.88 17.35 14.89
CA SER A 161 -13.82 18.49 14.83
C SER A 161 -14.87 18.29 13.72
N CYS A 162 -15.98 19.02 13.87
CA CYS A 162 -17.01 19.18 12.83
C CYS A 162 -17.42 20.65 12.80
N ASP A 163 -17.45 21.25 11.61
CA ASP A 163 -17.92 22.63 11.42
C ASP A 163 -19.38 22.72 10.93
N GLY A 164 -20.05 21.55 10.87
CA GLY A 164 -21.42 21.42 10.37
C GLY A 164 -21.51 21.04 8.88
N THR A 165 -20.42 21.17 8.13
CA THR A 165 -20.29 20.73 6.73
C THR A 165 -19.16 19.74 6.51
N THR A 166 -18.06 19.91 7.24
CA THR A 166 -16.86 19.08 7.11
C THR A 166 -16.53 18.46 8.46
N VAL A 167 -16.21 17.18 8.44
CA VAL A 167 -15.74 16.43 9.62
C VAL A 167 -14.28 16.08 9.44
N TRP A 168 -13.48 16.38 10.44
CA TRP A 168 -12.06 16.06 10.45
C TRP A 168 -11.80 14.83 11.30
N TYR A 169 -11.19 13.81 10.67
CA TYR A 169 -10.77 12.58 11.34
C TYR A 169 -9.25 12.46 11.36
N GLU A 170 -8.73 11.98 12.48
CA GLU A 170 -7.36 11.50 12.57
C GLU A 170 -7.35 9.98 12.57
N PHE A 171 -6.55 9.39 11.66
CA PHE A 171 -6.22 7.97 11.68
C PHE A 171 -4.75 7.81 12.01
N LYS A 172 -4.45 7.11 13.09
CA LYS A 172 -3.09 6.84 13.52
C LYS A 172 -2.88 5.33 13.55
N LEU A 173 -1.76 4.88 12.99
CA LEU A 173 -1.33 3.49 13.00
C LEU A 173 0.04 3.41 13.67
N VAL A 174 0.20 2.48 14.60
CA VAL A 174 1.45 2.19 15.30
C VAL A 174 1.70 0.69 15.20
N ASP A 175 2.85 0.29 14.72
CA ASP A 175 3.27 -1.11 14.64
C ASP A 175 4.53 -1.38 15.45
N THR A 176 4.80 -2.64 15.72
CA THR A 176 6.01 -3.11 16.41
C THR A 176 7.04 -3.71 15.45
N GLY A 177 6.97 -3.31 14.19
CA GLY A 177 7.79 -3.85 13.12
C GLY A 177 9.27 -3.55 13.21
N ILE A 178 9.93 -3.66 12.06
CA ILE A 178 11.38 -3.41 11.94
C ILE A 178 11.73 -1.93 12.06
N GLY A 179 10.73 -1.04 11.96
CA GLY A 179 10.92 0.40 11.94
C GLY A 179 11.62 0.90 10.68
N MET A 180 11.96 2.17 10.67
CA MET A 180 12.67 2.85 9.58
C MET A 180 13.83 3.65 10.15
N SER A 181 14.95 3.71 9.42
CA SER A 181 16.11 4.51 9.82
C SER A 181 15.80 6.01 9.74
N LYS A 182 16.48 6.80 10.57
CA LYS A 182 16.32 8.26 10.56
C LYS A 182 16.71 8.87 9.22
N GLU A 183 17.66 8.25 8.53
CA GLU A 183 18.14 8.64 7.23
C GLU A 183 17.10 8.38 6.12
N TYR A 184 16.26 7.36 6.29
CA TYR A 184 15.23 7.00 5.32
C TYR A 184 13.91 7.77 5.53
N LEU A 185 13.58 8.18 6.75
CA LEU A 185 12.33 8.88 7.05
C LEU A 185 11.99 10.06 6.14
N PRO A 186 12.93 10.94 5.73
CA PRO A 186 12.62 12.03 4.78
C PRO A 186 12.19 11.55 3.39
N HIS A 187 12.57 10.32 3.02
CA HIS A 187 12.41 9.76 1.69
C HIS A 187 11.24 8.78 1.54
N ILE A 188 10.50 8.52 2.61
CA ILE A 188 9.45 7.47 2.60
C ILE A 188 8.28 7.78 1.68
N PHE A 189 8.04 9.06 1.40
CA PHE A 189 7.00 9.51 0.47
C PHE A 189 7.54 9.82 -0.93
N GLU A 190 8.83 9.63 -1.14
CA GLU A 190 9.40 9.70 -2.48
C GLU A 190 9.03 8.45 -3.27
N GLU A 191 8.70 8.65 -4.53
CA GLU A 191 8.32 7.58 -5.42
C GLU A 191 9.44 6.57 -5.57
N PHE A 192 9.06 5.27 -5.51
CA PHE A 192 10.00 4.15 -5.67
C PHE A 192 11.08 4.07 -4.59
N SER A 193 10.95 4.86 -3.55
CA SER A 193 11.88 4.83 -2.43
C SER A 193 11.68 3.55 -1.61
N ARG A 194 12.78 2.85 -1.32
CA ARG A 194 12.80 1.67 -0.46
C ARG A 194 14.07 1.66 0.37
N GLU A 195 13.94 1.36 1.63
CA GLU A 195 15.09 1.22 2.49
C GLU A 195 15.91 -0.04 2.11
N LYS A 196 17.24 0.08 2.08
CA LYS A 196 18.15 -1.01 1.69
C LYS A 196 17.96 -2.27 2.53
N SER A 197 17.71 -2.12 3.83
CA SER A 197 17.46 -3.23 4.76
C SER A 197 16.26 -4.10 4.34
N THR A 198 15.21 -3.51 3.79
CA THR A 198 14.03 -4.23 3.31
C THR A 198 14.30 -5.00 2.02
N THR A 199 15.21 -4.49 1.19
CA THR A 199 15.64 -5.16 -0.04
C THR A 199 16.51 -6.38 0.27
N GLU A 200 17.40 -6.28 1.26
CA GLU A 200 18.22 -7.39 1.73
C GLU A 200 17.38 -8.51 2.37
N ASN A 201 16.33 -8.17 3.09
CA ASN A 201 15.39 -9.11 3.71
C ASN A 201 14.37 -9.70 2.72
N LYS A 202 14.49 -9.42 1.40
CA LYS A 202 13.61 -9.91 0.33
C LYS A 202 12.12 -9.56 0.53
N ILE A 203 11.82 -8.50 1.28
CA ILE A 203 10.46 -8.02 1.42
C ILE A 203 10.03 -7.38 0.09
N VAL A 204 9.07 -7.99 -0.56
CA VAL A 204 8.57 -7.54 -1.89
C VAL A 204 7.70 -6.30 -1.75
N GLY A 205 7.88 -5.28 -2.60
CA GLY A 205 7.03 -4.07 -2.60
C GLY A 205 7.43 -3.10 -3.70
N THR A 206 6.47 -2.32 -4.17
CA THR A 206 6.60 -1.36 -5.27
C THR A 206 7.37 -0.10 -4.91
N GLY A 207 7.30 0.32 -3.64
CA GLY A 207 7.74 1.64 -3.20
C GLY A 207 6.80 2.77 -3.65
N LEU A 208 5.61 2.43 -4.15
CA LEU A 208 4.59 3.38 -4.58
C LEU A 208 3.47 3.59 -3.55
N GLY A 209 3.27 2.63 -2.65
CA GLY A 209 2.13 2.66 -1.74
C GLY A 209 2.05 3.94 -0.91
N LEU A 210 3.10 4.33 -0.19
CA LEU A 210 3.10 5.54 0.64
C LEU A 210 3.04 6.84 -0.16
N PRO A 211 3.76 7.03 -1.29
CA PRO A 211 3.54 8.16 -2.20
C PRO A 211 2.10 8.29 -2.66
N ILE A 212 1.46 7.20 -3.10
CA ILE A 212 0.05 7.19 -3.51
C ILE A 212 -0.87 7.60 -2.35
N VAL A 213 -0.65 7.04 -1.15
CA VAL A 213 -1.42 7.40 0.06
C VAL A 213 -1.30 8.89 0.35
N LYS A 214 -0.09 9.45 0.33
CA LYS A 214 0.14 10.88 0.56
C LYS A 214 -0.61 11.74 -0.47
N SER A 215 -0.50 11.40 -1.75
CA SER A 215 -1.17 12.12 -2.83
C SER A 215 -2.70 12.06 -2.69
N MET A 216 -3.26 10.90 -2.37
CA MET A 216 -4.70 10.75 -2.11
C MET A 216 -5.16 11.61 -0.92
N ILE A 217 -4.42 11.60 0.20
CA ILE A 217 -4.74 12.40 1.38
C ILE A 217 -4.73 13.90 1.04
N VAL A 218 -3.73 14.37 0.29
CA VAL A 218 -3.63 15.78 -0.14
C VAL A 218 -4.79 16.15 -1.06
N LEU A 219 -5.17 15.29 -2.02
CA LEU A 219 -6.32 15.51 -2.91
C LEU A 219 -7.65 15.57 -2.15
N MET A 220 -7.76 14.85 -1.04
CA MET A 220 -8.93 14.88 -0.13
C MET A 220 -8.87 16.06 0.86
N GLY A 221 -7.90 16.98 0.75
CA GLY A 221 -7.75 18.15 1.62
C GLY A 221 -7.12 17.85 2.98
N GLY A 222 -6.58 16.65 3.17
CA GLY A 222 -5.95 16.19 4.39
C GLY A 222 -4.42 16.40 4.43
N SER A 223 -3.81 15.96 5.53
CA SER A 223 -2.35 15.93 5.72
C SER A 223 -1.92 14.61 6.35
N SER A 224 -0.67 14.21 6.14
CA SER A 224 -0.06 13.03 6.76
C SER A 224 1.27 13.36 7.40
N GLN A 225 1.59 12.68 8.49
CA GLN A 225 2.87 12.77 9.21
C GLN A 225 3.27 11.40 9.73
N ILE A 226 4.58 11.20 9.95
CA ILE A 226 5.18 9.98 10.50
C ILE A 226 6.12 10.31 11.64
#